data_9c7df178def4f6b84a2389ea7250c4d3
#
_entry.id   9c7df178def4f6b84a2389ea7250c4d3
#
_cell.length_a   1.000
_cell.length_b   1.000
_cell.length_c   1.000
_cell.angle_alpha   90.00
_cell.angle_beta   90.00
_cell.angle_gamma   90.00
#
_symmetry.space_group_name_H-M   'P 1'
#
loop_
_entity.id
_entity.type
_entity.pdbx_description
1 polymer ?
#
loop_
_entity_poly.entity_id
_entity_poly.type
_entity_poly.pdbx_seq_one_letter_code
_entity_poly.pdbx_strand_id
1 'polypeptide(L)'
;MISRTKTRLSGETVAALTRKHFPTAEIRRIDELADGLFNAVYRISGTGALEKSVVLKVGPSPDAKVLTYERGIMKTEVEVCRLLQGSGVPVPEILVYDGSHTDIPCDYFFMSYLEGVNWVSVKERITPDNRRKLLEQLGGHFARIHRIRSEGRPLGYRTCPAGRWGEAFYKMVDGALTDGEGM
;
A
#
# COMPACT_ATOMS: atom_id res chain seq x y z
N MET A 1 18.17 0.01 10.95
CA MET A 1 18.34 -1.05 9.89
C MET A 1 18.06 -0.39 8.54
N ILE A 2 18.98 -0.49 7.58
CA ILE A 2 18.78 0.07 6.22
C ILE A 2 18.04 -1.00 5.42
N SER A 3 16.82 -0.69 4.97
CA SER A 3 16.06 -1.61 4.12
C SER A 3 16.74 -1.78 2.76
N ARG A 4 16.89 -2.99 2.29
CA ARG A 4 17.46 -3.32 0.97
C ARG A 4 16.44 -3.22 -0.17
N THR A 5 15.16 -3.14 0.14
CA THR A 5 14.07 -3.11 -0.84
C THR A 5 13.53 -1.70 -1.11
N LYS A 6 13.72 -0.75 -0.17
CA LYS A 6 13.22 0.62 -0.33
C LYS A 6 13.93 1.38 -1.44
N THR A 7 13.21 1.76 -2.48
CA THR A 7 13.66 2.72 -3.49
C THR A 7 13.34 4.14 -3.02
N ARG A 8 14.31 4.78 -2.35
CA ARG A 8 14.16 6.16 -1.92
C ARG A 8 14.35 7.11 -3.08
N LEU A 9 13.45 8.07 -3.21
CA LEU A 9 13.53 9.15 -4.20
C LEU A 9 14.06 10.42 -3.54
N SER A 10 14.74 11.25 -4.34
CA SER A 10 15.07 12.61 -3.91
C SER A 10 13.80 13.46 -3.77
N GLY A 11 13.85 14.49 -2.93
CA GLY A 11 12.75 15.45 -2.81
C GLY A 11 12.39 16.11 -4.15
N GLU A 12 13.36 16.32 -5.02
CA GLU A 12 13.16 16.85 -6.37
C GLU A 12 12.36 15.87 -7.25
N THR A 13 12.69 14.58 -7.22
CA THR A 13 11.96 13.54 -7.95
C THR A 13 10.54 13.42 -7.46
N VAL A 14 10.32 13.40 -6.13
CA VAL A 14 8.96 13.37 -5.53
C VAL A 14 8.17 14.60 -5.98
N ALA A 15 8.78 15.79 -5.98
CA ALA A 15 8.13 17.02 -6.42
C ALA A 15 7.79 16.99 -7.92
N ALA A 16 8.69 16.47 -8.76
CA ALA A 16 8.46 16.34 -10.20
C ALA A 16 7.29 15.41 -10.51
N LEU A 17 7.25 14.21 -9.89
CA LEU A 17 6.13 13.27 -10.01
C LEU A 17 4.82 13.91 -9.53
N THR A 18 4.87 14.64 -8.42
CA THR A 18 3.68 15.31 -7.87
C THR A 18 3.14 16.35 -8.85
N ARG A 19 3.97 17.23 -9.41
CA ARG A 19 3.54 18.26 -10.36
C ARG A 19 3.03 17.66 -11.68
N LYS A 20 3.61 16.54 -12.12
CA LYS A 20 3.14 15.82 -13.32
C LYS A 20 1.67 15.40 -13.17
N HIS A 21 1.30 14.83 -12.03
CA HIS A 21 -0.05 14.29 -11.82
C HIS A 21 -1.03 15.29 -11.20
N PHE A 22 -0.52 16.34 -10.55
CA PHE A 22 -1.29 17.41 -9.91
C PHE A 22 -0.76 18.78 -10.34
N PRO A 23 -1.09 19.23 -11.57
CA PRO A 23 -0.48 20.46 -12.14
C PRO A 23 -0.75 21.74 -11.34
N THR A 24 -1.85 21.79 -10.59
CA THR A 24 -2.21 22.93 -9.73
C THR A 24 -1.66 22.83 -8.31
N ALA A 25 -0.82 21.82 -8.03
CA ALA A 25 -0.24 21.60 -6.73
C ALA A 25 0.88 22.58 -6.42
N GLU A 26 0.76 23.30 -5.31
CA GLU A 26 1.83 24.07 -4.72
C GLU A 26 2.36 23.30 -3.50
N ILE A 27 3.50 22.63 -3.69
CA ILE A 27 4.08 21.77 -2.65
C ILE A 27 4.72 22.65 -1.56
N ARG A 28 4.28 22.48 -0.32
CA ARG A 28 4.87 23.14 0.86
C ARG A 28 5.81 22.22 1.63
N ARG A 29 5.48 20.92 1.69
CA ARG A 29 6.23 19.98 2.49
C ARG A 29 6.15 18.56 1.92
N ILE A 30 7.28 17.86 1.99
CA ILE A 30 7.41 16.43 1.66
C ILE A 30 8.03 15.76 2.88
N ASP A 31 7.34 14.79 3.47
CA ASP A 31 7.79 14.00 4.62
C ASP A 31 7.90 12.53 4.22
N GLU A 32 9.07 11.90 4.42
CA GLU A 32 9.18 10.44 4.32
C GLU A 32 8.51 9.80 5.53
N LEU A 33 7.57 8.89 5.30
CA LEU A 33 6.95 8.08 6.35
C LEU A 33 7.79 6.81 6.53
N ALA A 34 8.62 6.82 7.58
CA ALA A 34 9.70 5.84 7.74
C ALA A 34 9.26 4.46 8.27
N ASP A 35 8.03 4.32 8.78
CA ASP A 35 7.55 3.12 9.51
C ASP A 35 7.48 1.84 8.66
N GLY A 36 7.41 1.94 7.33
CA GLY A 36 7.40 0.78 6.42
C GLY A 36 8.81 0.24 6.15
N LEU A 37 8.95 -1.07 6.00
CA LEU A 37 10.25 -1.71 5.69
C LEU A 37 10.43 -2.01 4.19
N PHE A 38 9.35 -2.13 3.42
CA PHE A 38 9.37 -2.61 2.04
C PHE A 38 9.33 -1.48 1.01
N ASN A 39 8.37 -0.58 1.11
CA ASN A 39 8.17 0.53 0.17
C ASN A 39 8.69 1.85 0.75
N ALA A 40 9.11 2.77 -0.12
CA ALA A 40 9.29 4.17 0.27
C ALA A 40 7.92 4.88 0.20
N VAL A 41 7.61 5.67 1.22
CA VAL A 41 6.31 6.34 1.35
C VAL A 41 6.55 7.79 1.71
N TYR A 42 5.90 8.71 0.97
CA TYR A 42 6.03 10.16 1.17
C TYR A 42 4.65 10.78 1.35
N ARG A 43 4.47 11.56 2.43
CA ARG A 43 3.35 12.46 2.57
C ARG A 43 3.69 13.79 1.93
N ILE A 44 2.85 14.27 1.04
CA ILE A 44 2.99 15.55 0.35
C ILE A 44 1.83 16.45 0.75
N SER A 45 2.14 17.65 1.21
CA SER A 45 1.16 18.64 1.63
C SER A 45 1.45 20.00 0.99
N GLY A 46 0.40 20.80 0.79
CA GLY A 46 0.51 22.08 0.11
C GLY A 46 -0.84 22.77 -0.07
N THR A 47 -0.98 23.48 -1.19
CA THR A 47 -2.23 24.17 -1.61
C THR A 47 -2.64 23.74 -3.00
N GLY A 48 -3.76 24.24 -3.49
CA GLY A 48 -4.33 23.80 -4.76
C GLY A 48 -4.79 22.35 -4.69
N ALA A 49 -4.31 21.50 -5.59
CA ALA A 49 -4.64 20.06 -5.56
C ALA A 49 -4.16 19.33 -4.30
N LEU A 50 -3.37 19.99 -3.43
CA LEU A 50 -2.84 19.44 -2.18
C LEU A 50 -3.49 20.03 -0.91
N GLU A 51 -4.64 20.71 -1.00
CA GLU A 51 -5.40 21.14 0.19
C GLU A 51 -5.65 19.97 1.14
N LYS A 52 -5.93 18.79 0.59
CA LYS A 52 -5.82 17.52 1.31
C LYS A 52 -4.49 16.89 0.94
N SER A 53 -3.67 16.59 1.96
CA SER A 53 -2.40 15.87 1.73
C SER A 53 -2.61 14.61 0.90
N VAL A 54 -1.63 14.28 0.08
CA VAL A 54 -1.58 13.02 -0.65
C VAL A 54 -0.40 12.19 -0.19
N VAL A 55 -0.45 10.89 -0.45
CA VAL A 55 0.65 9.97 -0.17
C VAL A 55 1.15 9.38 -1.47
N LEU A 56 2.44 9.51 -1.73
CA LEU A 56 3.14 8.79 -2.78
C LEU A 56 3.76 7.52 -2.18
N LYS A 57 3.42 6.37 -2.73
CA LYS A 57 4.04 5.09 -2.40
C LYS A 57 4.84 4.59 -3.59
N VAL A 58 6.09 4.20 -3.33
CA VAL A 58 7.07 3.79 -4.33
C VAL A 58 7.49 2.36 -4.05
N GLY A 59 7.37 1.50 -5.04
CA GLY A 59 7.72 0.09 -4.96
C GLY A 59 9.23 -0.16 -4.90
N PRO A 60 9.64 -1.41 -4.69
CA PRO A 60 11.03 -1.80 -4.77
C PRO A 60 11.58 -1.63 -6.19
N SER A 61 12.91 -1.44 -6.27
CA SER A 61 13.60 -1.47 -7.57
C SER A 61 13.37 -2.82 -8.27
N PRO A 62 13.32 -2.87 -9.61
CA PRO A 62 13.27 -4.13 -10.37
C PRO A 62 14.37 -5.11 -10.00
N ASP A 63 15.56 -4.59 -9.61
CA ASP A 63 16.72 -5.38 -9.21
C ASP A 63 16.69 -5.82 -7.73
N ALA A 64 15.69 -5.38 -6.96
CA ALA A 64 15.58 -5.77 -5.55
C ALA A 64 15.27 -7.27 -5.43
N LYS A 65 16.02 -7.96 -4.58
CA LYS A 65 15.69 -9.33 -4.19
C LYS A 65 14.44 -9.31 -3.32
N VAL A 66 13.33 -9.74 -3.90
CA VAL A 66 12.03 -9.85 -3.24
C VAL A 66 11.52 -11.27 -3.35
N LEU A 67 10.68 -11.68 -2.40
CA LEU A 67 10.03 -12.98 -2.43
C LEU A 67 9.05 -13.09 -3.61
N THR A 68 8.81 -14.31 -4.08
CA THR A 68 7.94 -14.56 -5.23
C THR A 68 6.54 -13.93 -5.06
N TYR A 69 5.96 -13.99 -3.86
CA TYR A 69 4.64 -13.40 -3.60
C TYR A 69 4.66 -11.85 -3.53
N GLU A 70 5.82 -11.23 -3.35
CA GLU A 70 5.96 -9.77 -3.29
C GLU A 70 6.02 -9.13 -4.68
N ARG A 71 6.24 -9.92 -5.73
CA ARG A 71 6.28 -9.43 -7.11
C ARG A 71 4.90 -8.94 -7.54
N GLY A 72 4.84 -7.69 -8.01
CA GLY A 72 3.60 -7.05 -8.45
C GLY A 72 2.62 -6.72 -7.30
N ILE A 73 3.07 -6.74 -6.05
CA ILE A 73 2.24 -6.46 -4.87
C ILE A 73 1.66 -5.03 -4.91
N MET A 74 2.38 -4.06 -5.48
CA MET A 74 1.91 -2.67 -5.63
C MET A 74 0.61 -2.62 -6.44
N LYS A 75 0.55 -3.33 -7.56
CA LYS A 75 -0.65 -3.42 -8.40
C LYS A 75 -1.79 -4.12 -7.67
N THR A 76 -1.49 -5.19 -6.92
CA THR A 76 -2.48 -5.89 -6.10
C THR A 76 -3.07 -4.96 -5.03
N GLU A 77 -2.25 -4.17 -4.35
CA GLU A 77 -2.69 -3.20 -3.35
C GLU A 77 -3.64 -2.16 -3.96
N VAL A 78 -3.29 -1.62 -5.13
CA VAL A 78 -4.14 -0.68 -5.87
C VAL A 78 -5.49 -1.30 -6.24
N GLU A 79 -5.49 -2.53 -6.76
CA GLU A 79 -6.70 -3.26 -7.14
C GLU A 79 -7.60 -3.54 -5.92
N VAL A 80 -7.01 -3.92 -4.78
CA VAL A 80 -7.73 -4.16 -3.52
C VAL A 80 -8.31 -2.86 -2.95
N CYS A 81 -7.54 -1.77 -2.92
CA CYS A 81 -8.06 -0.47 -2.47
C CYS A 81 -9.26 -0.02 -3.32
N ARG A 82 -9.17 -0.16 -4.65
CA ARG A 82 -10.26 0.17 -5.56
C ARG A 82 -11.49 -0.72 -5.35
N LEU A 83 -11.28 -2.01 -5.11
CA LEU A 83 -12.36 -2.96 -4.81
C LEU A 83 -13.09 -2.61 -3.51
N LEU A 84 -12.38 -2.08 -2.53
CA LEU A 84 -12.93 -1.71 -1.22
C LEU A 84 -13.59 -0.33 -1.20
N GLN A 85 -13.42 0.49 -2.24
CA GLN A 85 -14.09 1.79 -2.31
C GLN A 85 -15.62 1.61 -2.22
N GLY A 86 -16.26 2.41 -1.38
CA GLY A 86 -17.70 2.35 -1.16
C GLY A 86 -18.20 1.18 -0.28
N SER A 87 -17.33 0.24 0.14
CA SER A 87 -17.71 -0.89 0.99
C SER A 87 -17.97 -0.52 2.45
N GLY A 88 -17.66 0.72 2.86
CA GLY A 88 -17.68 1.17 4.25
C GLY A 88 -16.46 0.69 5.07
N VAL A 89 -15.43 0.14 4.41
CA VAL A 89 -14.11 -0.10 4.97
C VAL A 89 -13.24 1.13 4.70
N PRO A 90 -12.61 1.74 5.72
CA PRO A 90 -11.76 2.92 5.52
C PRO A 90 -10.46 2.53 4.82
N VAL A 91 -10.40 2.78 3.53
CA VAL A 91 -9.22 2.60 2.69
C VAL A 91 -8.90 3.91 1.96
N PRO A 92 -7.63 4.18 1.65
CA PRO A 92 -7.29 5.36 0.86
C PRO A 92 -7.86 5.27 -0.55
N GLU A 93 -8.25 6.42 -1.10
CA GLU A 93 -8.58 6.54 -2.51
C GLU A 93 -7.30 6.49 -3.35
N ILE A 94 -7.26 5.65 -4.37
CA ILE A 94 -6.16 5.60 -5.33
C ILE A 94 -6.38 6.69 -6.38
N LEU A 95 -5.54 7.71 -6.34
CA LEU A 95 -5.60 8.87 -7.23
C LEU A 95 -4.90 8.60 -8.56
N VAL A 96 -3.73 7.97 -8.51
CA VAL A 96 -2.89 7.64 -9.68
C VAL A 96 -2.21 6.31 -9.42
N TYR A 97 -2.03 5.49 -10.44
CA TYR A 97 -1.09 4.36 -10.44
C TYR A 97 -0.32 4.37 -11.75
N ASP A 98 1.00 4.27 -11.65
CA ASP A 98 1.90 4.15 -12.79
C ASP A 98 2.82 2.94 -12.63
N GLY A 99 2.70 2.01 -13.54
CA GLY A 99 3.56 0.83 -13.68
C GLY A 99 4.25 0.83 -15.06
N SER A 100 4.36 1.99 -15.71
CA SER A 100 5.01 2.11 -17.01
C SER A 100 6.54 2.13 -16.93
N HIS A 101 7.07 2.45 -15.75
CA HIS A 101 8.51 2.61 -15.48
C HIS A 101 9.19 3.69 -16.35
N THR A 102 8.43 4.67 -16.84
CA THR A 102 8.95 5.74 -17.68
C THR A 102 9.54 6.90 -16.88
N ASP A 103 8.97 7.24 -15.74
CA ASP A 103 9.42 8.34 -14.87
C ASP A 103 10.48 7.87 -13.87
N ILE A 104 10.25 6.71 -13.27
CA ILE A 104 11.16 6.02 -12.36
C ILE A 104 11.14 4.52 -12.65
N PRO A 105 12.21 3.77 -12.38
CA PRO A 105 12.31 2.36 -12.77
C PRO A 105 11.51 1.38 -11.90
N CYS A 106 10.44 1.83 -11.26
CA CYS A 106 9.59 0.99 -10.39
C CYS A 106 8.15 1.49 -10.38
N ASP A 107 7.24 0.63 -9.96
CA ASP A 107 5.84 0.99 -9.77
C ASP A 107 5.70 2.09 -8.70
N TYR A 108 4.79 3.03 -8.93
CA TYR A 108 4.38 3.98 -7.90
C TYR A 108 2.90 4.30 -8.00
N PHE A 109 2.33 4.77 -6.90
CA PHE A 109 0.98 5.31 -6.92
C PHE A 109 0.80 6.45 -5.91
N PHE A 110 -0.12 7.34 -6.24
CA PHE A 110 -0.62 8.36 -5.32
C PHE A 110 -1.96 7.92 -4.75
N MET A 111 -2.14 8.16 -3.46
CA MET A 111 -3.39 7.89 -2.75
C MET A 111 -3.72 9.03 -1.79
N SER A 112 -4.99 9.12 -1.38
CA SER A 112 -5.42 10.07 -0.37
C SER A 112 -4.72 9.79 0.97
N TYR A 113 -4.40 10.85 1.70
CA TYR A 113 -3.89 10.70 3.07
C TYR A 113 -5.06 10.42 4.03
N LEU A 114 -4.95 9.36 4.79
CA LEU A 114 -5.87 9.06 5.88
C LEU A 114 -5.30 9.61 7.17
N GLU A 115 -6.04 10.51 7.82
CA GLU A 115 -5.65 11.03 9.12
C GLU A 115 -5.80 9.96 10.19
N GLY A 116 -4.81 9.89 11.07
CA GLY A 116 -4.80 8.93 12.15
C GLY A 116 -3.43 8.77 12.79
N VAL A 117 -3.38 7.92 13.78
CA VAL A 117 -2.14 7.56 14.48
C VAL A 117 -1.94 6.04 14.41
N ASN A 118 -0.70 5.64 14.27
CA ASN A 118 -0.38 4.22 14.23
C ASN A 118 -0.77 3.55 15.56
N TRP A 119 -1.50 2.43 15.47
CA TRP A 119 -1.93 1.64 16.62
C TRP A 119 -0.78 1.30 17.57
N VAL A 120 0.36 0.90 17.04
CA VAL A 120 1.54 0.52 17.84
C VAL A 120 2.02 1.67 18.72
N SER A 121 1.92 2.92 18.24
CA SER A 121 2.37 4.09 18.98
C SER A 121 1.42 4.52 20.11
N VAL A 122 0.17 4.05 20.11
CA VAL A 122 -0.86 4.49 21.05
C VAL A 122 -1.47 3.38 21.91
N LYS A 123 -1.29 2.11 21.54
CA LYS A 123 -1.98 0.95 22.13
C LYS A 123 -1.87 0.87 23.66
N GLU A 124 -0.73 1.31 24.23
CA GLU A 124 -0.50 1.28 25.68
C GLU A 124 -1.20 2.44 26.43
N ARG A 125 -1.64 3.48 25.69
CA ARG A 125 -2.30 4.66 26.24
C ARG A 125 -3.82 4.63 26.06
N ILE A 126 -4.34 3.65 25.33
CA ILE A 126 -5.76 3.51 25.07
C ILE A 126 -6.43 2.82 26.25
N THR A 127 -7.51 3.43 26.76
CA THR A 127 -8.30 2.81 27.85
C THR A 127 -8.91 1.47 27.40
N PRO A 128 -9.16 0.51 28.33
CA PRO A 128 -9.75 -0.77 27.99
C PRO A 128 -11.09 -0.66 27.22
N ASP A 129 -11.94 0.30 27.59
CA ASP A 129 -13.21 0.54 26.90
C ASP A 129 -13.03 1.05 25.46
N ASN A 130 -12.12 1.97 25.24
CA ASN A 130 -11.82 2.46 23.89
C ASN A 130 -11.15 1.37 23.05
N ARG A 131 -10.28 0.57 23.65
CA ARG A 131 -9.68 -0.59 22.99
C ARG A 131 -10.74 -1.57 22.53
N ARG A 132 -11.71 -1.91 23.38
CA ARG A 132 -12.83 -2.80 23.02
C ARG A 132 -13.62 -2.24 21.85
N LYS A 133 -14.02 -0.96 21.89
CA LYS A 133 -14.75 -0.30 20.78
C LYS A 133 -13.98 -0.34 19.46
N LEU A 134 -12.67 -0.08 19.49
CA LEU A 134 -11.81 -0.15 18.29
C LEU A 134 -11.72 -1.57 17.72
N LEU A 135 -11.61 -2.58 18.58
CA LEU A 135 -11.59 -3.99 18.15
C LEU A 135 -12.96 -4.44 17.59
N GLU A 136 -14.07 -3.98 18.16
CA GLU A 136 -15.41 -4.22 17.60
C GLU A 136 -15.57 -3.58 16.21
N GLN A 137 -15.09 -2.34 16.02
CA GLN A 137 -15.09 -1.67 14.71
C GLN A 137 -14.21 -2.43 13.71
N LEU A 138 -13.02 -2.85 14.13
CA LEU A 138 -12.11 -3.65 13.30
C LEU A 138 -12.75 -4.96 12.86
N GLY A 139 -13.43 -5.67 13.80
CA GLY A 139 -14.21 -6.87 13.50
C GLY A 139 -15.32 -6.62 12.47
N GLY A 140 -16.00 -5.48 12.58
CA GLY A 140 -16.98 -5.01 11.60
C GLY A 140 -16.40 -4.80 10.20
N HIS A 141 -15.19 -4.22 10.12
CA HIS A 141 -14.48 -4.05 8.84
C HIS A 141 -14.07 -5.39 8.23
N PHE A 142 -13.53 -6.32 9.02
CA PHE A 142 -13.23 -7.68 8.54
C PHE A 142 -14.49 -8.39 8.03
N ALA A 143 -15.61 -8.28 8.73
CA ALA A 143 -16.86 -8.88 8.27
C ALA A 143 -17.31 -8.30 6.92
N ARG A 144 -17.11 -7.00 6.66
CA ARG A 144 -17.39 -6.38 5.35
C ARG A 144 -16.46 -6.91 4.27
N ILE A 145 -15.16 -6.97 4.53
CA ILE A 145 -14.16 -7.51 3.59
C ILE A 145 -14.50 -8.95 3.22
N HIS A 146 -14.82 -9.80 4.20
CA HIS A 146 -15.15 -11.21 3.97
C HIS A 146 -16.47 -11.44 3.21
N ARG A 147 -17.34 -10.43 3.11
CA ARG A 147 -18.56 -10.48 2.29
C ARG A 147 -18.34 -10.16 0.83
N ILE A 148 -17.17 -9.62 0.48
CA ILE A 148 -16.85 -9.29 -0.91
C ILE A 148 -16.65 -10.59 -1.68
N ARG A 149 -17.44 -10.75 -2.74
CA ARG A 149 -17.34 -11.92 -3.61
C ARG A 149 -16.28 -11.67 -4.69
N SER A 150 -15.55 -12.71 -5.04
CA SER A 150 -14.52 -12.62 -6.07
C SER A 150 -15.09 -12.38 -7.48
N GLU A 151 -16.38 -12.71 -7.70
CA GLU A 151 -17.06 -12.57 -9.01
C GLU A 151 -16.26 -13.20 -10.17
N GLY A 152 -15.64 -14.34 -9.91
CA GLY A 152 -14.80 -15.04 -10.89
C GLY A 152 -13.36 -14.55 -10.97
N ARG A 153 -12.97 -13.55 -10.16
CA ARG A 153 -11.56 -13.17 -10.05
C ARG A 153 -10.76 -14.26 -9.35
N PRO A 154 -9.54 -14.53 -9.79
CA PRO A 154 -8.68 -15.49 -9.11
C PRO A 154 -8.37 -15.04 -7.68
N LEU A 155 -8.23 -16.01 -6.78
CA LEU A 155 -7.81 -15.79 -5.40
C LEU A 155 -6.29 -15.92 -5.28
N GLY A 156 -5.72 -15.34 -4.22
CA GLY A 156 -4.28 -15.37 -3.95
C GLY A 156 -3.53 -14.18 -4.55
N TYR A 157 -2.19 -14.25 -4.49
CA TYR A 157 -1.34 -13.23 -5.09
C TYR A 157 -1.29 -13.37 -6.61
N ARG A 158 -0.94 -12.29 -7.31
CA ARG A 158 -0.83 -12.27 -8.79
C ARG A 158 0.12 -13.32 -9.33
N THR A 159 1.17 -13.64 -8.59
CA THR A 159 2.18 -14.65 -8.93
C THR A 159 1.72 -16.08 -8.73
N CYS A 160 0.65 -16.29 -7.94
CA CYS A 160 0.11 -17.62 -7.64
C CYS A 160 -1.43 -17.62 -7.59
N PRO A 161 -2.11 -17.22 -8.68
CA PRO A 161 -3.56 -17.18 -8.72
C PRO A 161 -4.15 -18.58 -8.69
N ALA A 162 -5.34 -18.72 -8.08
CA ALA A 162 -6.07 -19.98 -8.02
C ALA A 162 -7.58 -19.75 -7.97
N GLY A 163 -8.35 -20.76 -8.38
CA GLY A 163 -9.81 -20.74 -8.34
C GLY A 163 -10.38 -20.99 -6.94
N ARG A 164 -9.59 -21.59 -6.05
CA ARG A 164 -9.96 -21.91 -4.67
C ARG A 164 -8.94 -21.37 -3.69
N TRP A 165 -9.40 -20.86 -2.55
CA TRP A 165 -8.51 -20.29 -1.53
C TRP A 165 -7.46 -21.30 -1.01
N GLY A 166 -7.85 -22.55 -0.72
CA GLY A 166 -6.90 -23.56 -0.27
C GLY A 166 -5.76 -23.79 -1.27
N GLU A 167 -6.05 -23.84 -2.57
CA GLU A 167 -5.05 -23.94 -3.62
C GLU A 167 -4.15 -22.71 -3.67
N ALA A 168 -4.71 -21.50 -3.57
CA ALA A 168 -3.94 -20.26 -3.50
C ALA A 168 -3.00 -20.27 -2.29
N PHE A 169 -3.51 -20.70 -1.13
CA PHE A 169 -2.72 -20.77 0.10
C PHE A 169 -1.54 -21.75 -0.03
N TYR A 170 -1.78 -22.95 -0.55
CA TYR A 170 -0.69 -23.93 -0.78
C TYR A 170 0.38 -23.39 -1.73
N LYS A 171 -0.01 -22.76 -2.84
CA LYS A 171 0.94 -22.13 -3.77
C LYS A 171 1.77 -21.03 -3.10
N MET A 172 1.16 -20.25 -2.22
CA MET A 172 1.86 -19.19 -1.48
C MET A 172 2.88 -19.77 -0.50
N VAL A 173 2.53 -20.83 0.24
CA VAL A 173 3.41 -21.50 1.18
C VAL A 173 4.57 -22.18 0.44
N ASP A 174 4.27 -22.91 -0.63
CA ASP A 174 5.26 -23.60 -1.46
C ASP A 174 6.27 -22.61 -2.08
N GLY A 175 5.76 -21.48 -2.62
CA GLY A 175 6.61 -20.41 -3.12
C GLY A 175 7.52 -19.81 -2.04
N ALA A 176 7.02 -19.60 -0.82
CA ALA A 176 7.82 -19.08 0.28
C ALA A 176 8.89 -20.06 0.74
N LEU A 177 8.62 -21.36 0.74
CA LEU A 177 9.61 -22.40 1.05
C LEU A 177 10.71 -22.44 -0.02
N THR A 178 10.32 -22.41 -1.31
CA THR A 178 11.28 -22.37 -2.43
C THR A 178 12.16 -21.12 -2.38
N ASP A 179 11.59 -19.96 -2.10
CA ASP A 179 12.36 -18.72 -1.94
C ASP A 179 13.37 -18.83 -0.78
N GLY A 180 12.99 -19.51 0.33
CA GLY A 180 13.86 -19.72 1.49
C GLY A 180 15.04 -20.68 1.23
N GLU A 181 14.87 -21.65 0.34
CA GLU A 181 15.96 -22.56 -0.07
C GLU A 181 16.99 -21.88 -0.98
N GLY A 182 16.59 -20.81 -1.68
CA GLY A 182 17.43 -20.05 -2.62
C GLY A 182 18.14 -18.83 -2.01
N MET A 183 17.90 -18.52 -0.72
CA MET A 183 18.55 -17.42 0.00
C MET A 183 19.71 -17.88 0.85
#